data_5cbc50d986ee5086097ec2652bf0ffd1
#
_entry.id   5cbc50d986ee5086097ec2652bf0ffd1
#
_cell.length_a   1.000
_cell.length_b   1.000
_cell.length_c   1.000
_cell.angle_alpha   90.00
_cell.angle_beta   90.00
_cell.angle_gamma   90.00
#
_symmetry.space_group_name_H-M   'P 1'
#
loop_
_entity.id
_entity.type
_entity.pdbx_description
1 polymer ?
#
loop_
_entity_poly.entity_id
_entity_poly.type
_entity_poly.pdbx_seq_one_letter_code
_entity_poly.pdbx_strand_id
1 'polypeptide(L)'
;LQVLHQLDPHLHMHDFRMIAGETHTNLIFDLVVPFDCVYRDDKLKEMIDAALKTQPVQYYTVITFDREYTAMDSEIDGTANEK
;
A
#
# COMPACT_ATOMS: atom_id res chain seq x y z
N LEU A 1 1.33 -9.34 4.47
CA LEU A 1 1.14 -9.01 5.89
C LEU A 1 -0.33 -9.06 6.25
N GLN A 2 -0.64 -9.73 7.33
CA GLN A 2 -2.04 -9.80 7.78
C GLN A 2 -2.60 -8.43 8.13
N VAL A 3 -1.75 -7.51 8.53
CA VAL A 3 -2.21 -6.18 8.91
C VAL A 3 -2.88 -5.47 7.74
N LEU A 4 -2.44 -5.71 6.51
CA LEU A 4 -3.08 -5.08 5.36
C LEU A 4 -4.50 -5.56 5.19
N HIS A 5 -4.73 -6.85 5.36
CA HIS A 5 -6.08 -7.39 5.18
C HIS A 5 -7.01 -6.98 6.32
N GLN A 6 -6.45 -6.64 7.47
CA GLN A 6 -7.27 -6.09 8.55
C GLN A 6 -7.73 -4.69 8.24
N LEU A 7 -6.91 -3.92 7.49
CA LEU A 7 -7.30 -2.58 7.09
C LEU A 7 -8.32 -2.61 5.96
N ASP A 8 -8.06 -3.43 4.93
CA ASP A 8 -8.96 -3.59 3.81
C ASP A 8 -8.59 -4.90 3.12
N PRO A 9 -9.50 -5.86 3.05
CA PRO A 9 -9.18 -7.16 2.45
C PRO A 9 -8.87 -7.09 0.96
N HIS A 10 -9.16 -5.98 0.30
CA HIS A 10 -8.90 -5.81 -1.12
C HIS A 10 -7.55 -5.15 -1.40
N LEU A 11 -6.79 -4.81 -0.38
CA LEU A 11 -5.43 -4.33 -0.57
C LEU A 11 -4.51 -5.48 -0.96
N HIS A 12 -3.66 -5.25 -1.95
CA HIS A 12 -2.73 -6.28 -2.42
C HIS A 12 -1.32 -5.73 -2.40
N MET A 13 -0.39 -6.58 -1.96
CA MET A 13 1.01 -6.19 -1.84
C MET A 13 1.80 -6.94 -2.91
N HIS A 14 2.66 -6.20 -3.64
CA HIS A 14 3.53 -6.76 -4.66
C HIS A 14 4.97 -6.36 -4.40
N ASP A 15 5.90 -7.18 -4.89
CA ASP A 15 7.33 -6.88 -4.84
C ASP A 15 7.82 -6.61 -3.43
N PHE A 16 7.38 -7.44 -2.52
CA PHE A 16 7.72 -7.28 -1.12
C PHE A 16 9.20 -7.63 -0.89
N ARG A 17 9.90 -6.73 -0.19
CA ARG A 17 11.28 -6.94 0.23
C ARG A 17 11.42 -6.56 1.68
N MET A 18 12.21 -7.36 2.39
CA MET A 18 12.51 -7.08 3.79
C MET A 18 14.02 -7.00 3.93
N ILE A 19 14.52 -5.86 4.37
CA ILE A 19 15.95 -5.63 4.52
C ILE A 19 16.23 -5.36 6.00
N ALA A 20 16.85 -6.33 6.65
CA ALA A 20 17.14 -6.23 8.08
C ALA A 20 18.39 -5.38 8.28
N GLY A 21 18.30 -4.41 9.19
CA GLY A 21 19.43 -3.61 9.62
C GLY A 21 19.75 -3.87 11.07
N GLU A 22 20.69 -3.11 11.60
CA GLU A 22 21.12 -3.30 12.99
C GLU A 22 20.09 -2.77 13.98
N THR A 23 19.42 -1.69 13.63
CA THR A 23 18.49 -1.03 14.55
C THR A 23 17.04 -1.16 14.09
N HIS A 24 16.81 -1.44 12.83
CA HIS A 24 15.45 -1.53 12.28
C HIS A 24 15.46 -2.39 11.03
N THR A 25 14.27 -2.73 10.59
CA THR A 25 14.07 -3.50 9.37
C THR A 25 13.24 -2.68 8.40
N ASN A 26 13.71 -2.56 7.18
CA ASN A 26 12.97 -1.86 6.13
C ASN A 26 12.04 -2.83 5.41
N LEU A 27 10.79 -2.43 5.28
CA LEU A 27 9.81 -3.15 4.48
C LEU A 27 9.52 -2.32 3.24
N ILE A 28 9.81 -2.87 2.08
CA ILE A 28 9.69 -2.17 0.81
C ILE A 28 8.71 -2.96 -0.05
N PHE A 29 7.64 -2.31 -0.48
CA PHE A 29 6.65 -3.02 -1.29
C PHE A 29 5.79 -2.05 -2.07
N ASP A 30 5.13 -2.61 -3.09
CA ASP A 30 4.10 -1.92 -3.83
C ASP A 30 2.76 -2.31 -3.25
N LEU A 31 1.89 -1.33 -3.04
CA LEU A 31 0.56 -1.57 -2.51
C LEU A 31 -0.46 -1.21 -3.57
N VAL A 32 -1.19 -2.22 -4.04
CA VAL A 32 -2.28 -2.00 -4.99
C VAL A 32 -3.51 -1.65 -4.20
N VAL A 33 -4.07 -0.46 -4.46
CA VAL A 33 -5.20 0.07 -3.73
C VAL A 33 -6.40 0.06 -4.66
N PRO A 34 -7.52 -0.57 -4.27
CA PRO A 34 -8.69 -0.61 -5.13
C PRO A 34 -9.27 0.80 -5.34
N PHE A 35 -9.98 0.96 -6.45
CA PHE A 35 -10.49 2.27 -6.84
C PHE A 35 -11.50 2.82 -5.83
N ASP A 36 -12.19 1.94 -5.12
CA ASP A 36 -13.22 2.37 -4.16
C ASP A 36 -12.69 2.52 -2.75
N CYS A 37 -11.37 2.45 -2.56
CA CYS A 37 -10.77 2.67 -1.25
C CYS A 37 -10.93 4.13 -0.85
N VAL A 38 -11.47 4.35 0.35
CA VAL A 38 -11.77 5.70 0.82
C VAL A 38 -10.55 6.39 1.43
N TYR A 39 -9.47 5.66 1.68
CA TYR A 39 -8.31 6.23 2.34
C TYR A 39 -7.32 6.77 1.32
N ARG A 40 -6.70 7.92 1.66
CA ARG A 40 -5.63 8.48 0.85
C ARG A 40 -4.33 7.76 1.17
N ASP A 41 -3.33 7.95 0.31
CA ASP A 41 -2.06 7.26 0.44
C ASP A 41 -1.38 7.55 1.77
N ASP A 42 -1.35 8.82 2.17
CA ASP A 42 -0.72 9.20 3.43
C ASP A 42 -1.46 8.58 4.62
N LYS A 43 -2.77 8.48 4.54
CA LYS A 43 -3.53 7.85 5.61
C LYS A 43 -3.27 6.36 5.68
N LEU A 44 -3.20 5.70 4.53
CA LEU A 44 -2.88 4.27 4.48
C LEU A 44 -1.50 4.01 5.08
N LYS A 45 -0.51 4.82 4.73
CA LYS A 45 0.82 4.66 5.29
C LYS A 45 0.80 4.84 6.80
N GLU A 46 0.09 5.85 7.27
CA GLU A 46 -0.03 6.10 8.71
C GLU A 46 -0.64 4.89 9.43
N MET A 47 -1.69 4.33 8.86
CA MET A 47 -2.38 3.20 9.47
C MET A 47 -1.49 1.96 9.49
N ILE A 48 -0.77 1.71 8.41
CA ILE A 48 0.15 0.57 8.33
C ILE A 48 1.27 0.74 9.34
N ASP A 49 1.88 1.92 9.40
CA ASP A 49 2.98 2.17 10.33
C ASP A 49 2.50 2.04 11.77
N ALA A 50 1.30 2.52 12.07
CA ALA A 50 0.75 2.42 13.42
C ALA A 50 0.55 0.96 13.82
N ALA A 51 0.05 0.14 12.91
CA ALA A 51 -0.16 -1.28 13.18
C ALA A 51 1.16 -2.00 13.41
N LEU A 52 2.19 -1.62 12.64
CA LEU A 52 3.50 -2.27 12.79
C LEU A 52 4.20 -1.87 14.08
N LYS A 53 3.84 -0.76 14.69
CA LYS A 53 4.44 -0.34 15.96
C LYS A 53 4.14 -1.32 17.09
N THR A 54 3.15 -2.15 16.95
CA THR A 54 2.83 -3.15 17.97
C THR A 54 3.76 -4.36 17.92
N GLN A 55 4.62 -4.43 16.91
CA GLN A 55 5.53 -5.55 16.74
C GLN A 55 6.83 -5.30 17.54
N PRO A 56 7.52 -6.38 17.93
CA PRO A 56 8.76 -6.21 18.69
C PRO A 56 9.91 -5.64 17.90
N VAL A 57 9.86 -5.74 16.56
CA VAL A 57 10.90 -5.22 15.68
C VAL A 57 10.46 -3.85 15.19
N GLN A 58 11.40 -2.92 15.12
CA GLN A 58 11.12 -1.61 14.57
C GLN A 58 11.14 -1.69 13.06
N TYR A 59 10.02 -1.39 12.42
CA TYR A 59 9.88 -1.42 10.97
C TYR A 59 9.77 -0.01 10.41
N TYR A 60 10.46 0.21 9.31
CA TYR A 60 10.27 1.40 8.47
C TYR A 60 9.73 0.93 7.14
N THR A 61 8.69 1.59 6.66
CA THR A 61 8.03 1.17 5.42
C THR A 61 8.36 2.15 4.30
N VAL A 62 8.64 1.58 3.12
CA VAL A 62 8.77 2.33 1.87
C VAL A 62 7.72 1.74 0.93
N ILE A 63 6.65 2.48 0.71
CA ILE A 63 5.48 1.97 0.00
C ILE A 63 5.29 2.76 -1.28
N THR A 64 5.19 2.05 -2.40
CA THR A 64 4.78 2.62 -3.66
C THR A 64 3.30 2.30 -3.83
N PHE A 65 2.48 3.34 -3.90
CA PHE A 65 1.04 3.16 -4.02
C PHE A 65 0.66 3.10 -5.48
N ASP A 66 -0.04 2.01 -5.84
CA ASP A 66 -0.52 1.79 -7.19
C ASP A 66 -2.04 1.70 -7.11
N ARG A 67 -2.72 2.80 -7.43
CA ARG A 67 -4.17 2.83 -7.31
C ARG A 67 -4.80 2.35 -8.58
N GLU A 68 -5.75 1.42 -8.41
CA GLU A 68 -6.58 1.01 -9.51
C GLU A 68 -7.60 2.12 -9.76
N TYR A 69 -7.66 2.57 -10.99
CA TYR A 69 -8.76 3.44 -11.38
C TYR A 69 -9.84 2.56 -11.97
N THR A 70 -11.06 3.02 -11.93
CA THR A 70 -12.14 2.16 -12.33
C THR A 70 -11.94 1.71 -13.75
N ALA A 71 -12.57 0.62 -14.08
CA ALA A 71 -12.51 0.11 -15.41
C ALA A 71 -13.03 1.11 -16.44
N MET A 72 -13.77 2.10 -16.00
CA MET A 72 -14.24 3.10 -16.90
C MET A 72 -13.15 3.97 -17.38
N ASP A 73 -12.11 4.01 -16.72
CA ASP A 73 -11.10 4.80 -17.17
C ASP A 73 -10.25 4.11 -18.01
N SER A 74 -10.40 3.24 -18.03
CA SER A 74 -9.65 2.70 -18.89
C SER A 74 -10.16 2.90 -20.19
N GLU A 75 -10.78 3.32 -19.88
CA GLU A 75 -11.21 3.51 -20.80
C GLU A 75 -11.26 4.52 -21.13
N ILE A 76 -11.36 4.73 -21.02
CA ILE A 76 -11.56 5.67 -21.31
C ILE A 76 -10.77 6.23 -21.48
N ASP A 77 -10.95 6.13 -21.33
CA ASP A 77 -10.41 6.90 -21.56
C ASP A 77 -9.80 7.18 -21.82
N GLY A 78 -9.79 6.96 -21.84
CA GLY A 78 -9.48 7.60 -22.01
C GLY A 78 -8.97 7.81 -21.87
N THR A 79 -9.12 7.74 -22.04
CA THR A 79 -8.91 8.40 -22.03
C THR A 79 -8.41 8.74 -21.68
N ALA A 80 -8.43 8.60 -21.72
CA ALA A 80 -8.25 9.24 -21.50
C ALA A 80 -7.62 9.44 -21.22
N ASN A 81 -7.67 9.22 -21.37
CA ASN A 81 -7.40 9.68 -21.36
C ASN A 81 -6.74 9.97 -21.27
N GLU A 82 -6.64 9.85 -21.31
CA GLU A 82 -6.35 10.33 -21.42
C GLU A 82 -5.85 10.82 -21.35
N LYS A 83 -5.62 10.75 -21.53
CA LYS A 83 -5.46 11.24 -21.62
C LYS A 83 -5.20 11.70 -21.74
#